data_5fd6d827b1737b1142170c35ee4eb5bb
#
_entry.id   5fd6d827b1737b1142170c35ee4eb5bb
#
_cell.length_a   1.000
_cell.length_b   1.000
_cell.length_c   1.000
_cell.angle_alpha   90.00
_cell.angle_beta   90.00
_cell.angle_gamma   90.00
#
_symmetry.space_group_name_H-M   'P 1'
#
loop_
_entity.id
_entity.type
_entity.pdbx_description
1 polymer ?
#
loop_
_entity_poly.entity_id
_entity_poly.type
_entity_poly.pdbx_seq_one_letter_code
_entity_poly.pdbx_strand_id
1 'polypeptide(L)'
;MKKALLFGIGASFFFSFTFVLNRQMNIGGGSWYWSSSLRYLFMLPILFFIVTAKKQLFPVIKDIKKNPIQWFIWSTVGFGFFYAPLSFASAYGASWLVAGTWQLTIIAGALMSPLFYTIIDGKKIKNHIPKKFLLVSLIILIGIFLMLSEEARKISLIDSIL
;
A
#
# COMPACT_ATOMS: atom_id res chain seq x y z
N MET A 1 -21.55 2.14 -9.89
CA MET A 1 -21.21 1.64 -8.55
C MET A 1 -20.79 0.15 -8.56
N LYS A 2 -21.57 -0.81 -9.08
CA LYS A 2 -21.22 -2.26 -9.06
C LYS A 2 -19.87 -2.60 -9.70
N LYS A 3 -19.53 -2.01 -10.86
CA LYS A 3 -18.24 -2.22 -11.53
C LYS A 3 -17.04 -1.73 -10.69
N ALA A 4 -17.15 -0.56 -10.06
CA ALA A 4 -16.10 -0.03 -9.19
C ALA A 4 -15.87 -0.91 -7.96
N LEU A 5 -16.95 -1.44 -7.37
CA LEU A 5 -16.87 -2.37 -6.25
C LEU A 5 -16.18 -3.68 -6.67
N LEU A 6 -16.55 -4.24 -7.83
CA LEU A 6 -15.93 -5.45 -8.35
C LEU A 6 -14.42 -5.28 -8.59
N PHE A 7 -14.01 -4.17 -9.20
CA PHE A 7 -12.59 -3.85 -9.40
C PHE A 7 -11.87 -3.63 -8.08
N GLY A 8 -12.52 -2.99 -7.09
CA GLY A 8 -11.96 -2.81 -5.76
C GLY A 8 -11.72 -4.12 -5.04
N ILE A 9 -12.68 -5.04 -5.05
CA ILE A 9 -12.55 -6.38 -4.46
C ILE A 9 -11.43 -7.16 -5.18
N GLY A 10 -11.41 -7.16 -6.52
CA GLY A 10 -10.35 -7.81 -7.28
C GLY A 10 -8.97 -7.26 -6.97
N ALA A 11 -8.82 -5.93 -6.91
CA ALA A 11 -7.57 -5.29 -6.55
C ALA A 11 -7.11 -5.66 -5.13
N SER A 12 -8.03 -5.66 -4.16
CA SER A 12 -7.74 -6.05 -2.76
C SER A 12 -7.32 -7.51 -2.65
N PHE A 13 -7.97 -8.40 -3.40
CA PHE A 13 -7.62 -9.81 -3.46
C PHE A 13 -6.18 -10.00 -3.96
N PHE A 14 -5.82 -9.42 -5.10
CA PHE A 14 -4.44 -9.50 -5.61
C PHE A 14 -3.43 -8.80 -4.70
N PHE A 15 -3.81 -7.70 -4.05
CA PHE A 15 -2.93 -7.00 -3.13
C PHE A 15 -2.62 -7.81 -1.87
N SER A 16 -3.57 -8.62 -1.38
CA SER A 16 -3.37 -9.46 -0.20
C SER A 16 -2.29 -10.53 -0.40
N PHE A 17 -2.12 -11.04 -1.62
CA PHE A 17 -1.02 -11.95 -1.94
C PHE A 17 0.36 -11.34 -1.69
N THR A 18 0.50 -10.03 -1.76
CA THR A 18 1.76 -9.33 -1.51
C THR A 18 2.33 -9.67 -0.14
N PHE A 19 1.50 -9.67 0.89
CA PHE A 19 1.92 -9.93 2.26
C PHE A 19 2.33 -11.39 2.45
N VAL A 20 1.53 -12.30 1.92
CA VAL A 20 1.79 -13.75 2.01
C VAL A 20 3.05 -14.12 1.24
N LEU A 21 3.20 -13.66 0.00
CA LEU A 21 4.35 -13.96 -0.85
C LEU A 21 5.65 -13.40 -0.26
N ASN A 22 5.66 -12.16 0.23
CA ASN A 22 6.85 -11.59 0.87
C ASN A 22 7.27 -12.41 2.08
N ARG A 23 6.32 -12.89 2.89
CA ARG A 23 6.61 -13.76 4.04
C ARG A 23 7.17 -15.10 3.61
N GLN A 24 6.55 -15.76 2.64
CA GLN A 24 6.98 -17.05 2.13
C GLN A 24 8.37 -16.99 1.47
N MET A 25 8.62 -15.94 0.69
CA MET A 25 9.95 -15.73 0.08
C MET A 25 11.04 -15.53 1.13
N ASN A 26 10.75 -14.85 2.24
CA ASN A 26 11.70 -14.67 3.34
C ASN A 26 11.94 -15.99 4.08
N ILE A 27 10.89 -16.75 4.41
CA ILE A 27 11.01 -18.07 5.05
C ILE A 27 11.80 -19.04 4.17
N GLY A 28 11.65 -18.96 2.84
CA GLY A 28 12.42 -19.76 1.87
C GLY A 28 13.88 -19.32 1.70
N GLY A 29 14.41 -18.43 2.55
CA GLY A 29 15.79 -17.96 2.52
C GLY A 29 16.03 -16.75 1.60
N GLY A 30 14.98 -16.18 1.00
CA GLY A 30 15.06 -14.95 0.22
C GLY A 30 15.16 -13.72 1.11
N SER A 31 15.93 -12.72 0.68
CA SER A 31 16.02 -11.46 1.41
C SER A 31 14.89 -10.50 0.99
N TRP A 32 14.38 -9.73 1.95
CA TRP A 32 13.27 -8.81 1.74
C TRP A 32 13.53 -7.74 0.66
N TYR A 33 14.77 -7.27 0.54
CA TYR A 33 15.14 -6.28 -0.47
C TYR A 33 15.13 -6.86 -1.89
N TRP A 34 15.51 -8.13 -2.05
CA TRP A 34 15.37 -8.82 -3.35
C TRP A 34 13.91 -9.02 -3.73
N SER A 35 13.07 -9.49 -2.80
CA SER A 35 11.63 -9.64 -3.03
C SER A 35 10.97 -8.33 -3.44
N SER A 36 11.39 -7.23 -2.79
CA SER A 36 10.92 -5.89 -3.11
C SER A 36 11.36 -5.42 -4.50
N SER A 37 12.63 -5.61 -4.84
CA SER A 37 13.23 -5.14 -6.10
C SER A 37 12.75 -5.95 -7.31
N LEU A 38 12.68 -7.28 -7.19
CA LEU A 38 12.23 -8.17 -8.26
C LEU A 38 10.82 -7.84 -8.75
N ARG A 39 9.92 -7.43 -7.85
CA ARG A 39 8.58 -6.99 -8.22
C ARG A 39 8.61 -5.88 -9.27
N TYR A 40 9.43 -4.85 -9.05
CA TYR A 40 9.55 -3.73 -9.99
C TYR A 40 10.23 -4.15 -11.28
N LEU A 41 11.22 -5.02 -11.18
CA LEU A 41 11.93 -5.55 -12.34
C LEU A 41 10.98 -6.34 -13.27
N PHE A 42 10.10 -7.17 -12.72
CA PHE A 42 9.10 -7.89 -13.51
C PHE A 42 7.95 -7.01 -13.99
N MET A 43 7.59 -5.97 -13.24
CA MET A 43 6.54 -5.03 -13.63
C MET A 43 6.98 -4.11 -14.77
N LEU A 44 8.27 -3.78 -14.86
CA LEU A 44 8.82 -2.85 -15.84
C LEU A 44 8.55 -3.25 -17.30
N PRO A 45 8.84 -4.50 -17.76
CA PRO A 45 8.54 -4.90 -19.13
C PRO A 45 7.05 -4.87 -19.44
N ILE A 46 6.19 -5.24 -18.48
CA ILE A 46 4.73 -5.22 -18.65
C ILE A 46 4.25 -3.78 -18.84
N LEU A 47 4.70 -2.86 -17.98
CA LEU A 47 4.35 -1.45 -18.09
C LEU A 47 4.90 -0.82 -19.36
N PHE A 48 6.14 -1.16 -19.74
CA PHE A 48 6.74 -0.71 -20.99
C PHE A 48 5.89 -1.12 -22.19
N PHE A 49 5.45 -2.38 -22.24
CA PHE A 49 4.57 -2.87 -23.30
C PHE A 49 3.23 -2.12 -23.33
N ILE A 50 2.58 -1.94 -22.17
CA ILE A 50 1.29 -1.22 -22.09
C ILE A 50 1.43 0.23 -22.53
N VAL A 51 2.47 0.93 -22.10
CA VAL A 51 2.70 2.34 -22.42
C VAL A 51 3.03 2.50 -23.91
N THR A 52 3.79 1.57 -24.48
CA THR A 52 4.11 1.54 -25.92
C THR A 52 2.86 1.26 -26.74
N ALA A 53 2.06 0.26 -26.37
CA ALA A 53 0.80 -0.06 -27.04
C ALA A 53 -0.19 1.11 -27.04
N LYS A 54 -0.19 1.90 -25.96
CA LYS A 54 -1.00 3.14 -25.86
C LYS A 54 -0.37 4.35 -26.56
N LYS A 55 0.77 4.21 -27.24
CA LYS A 55 1.53 5.29 -27.87
C LYS A 55 1.90 6.45 -26.92
N GLN A 56 2.05 6.15 -25.63
CA GLN A 56 2.37 7.12 -24.59
C GLN A 56 3.86 7.13 -24.19
N LEU A 57 4.68 6.28 -24.79
CA LEU A 57 6.09 6.17 -24.43
C LEU A 57 6.87 7.46 -24.64
N PHE A 58 6.69 8.07 -25.81
CA PHE A 58 7.40 9.33 -26.15
C PHE A 58 6.98 10.51 -25.25
N PRO A 59 5.68 10.77 -24.99
CA PRO A 59 5.25 11.75 -23.99
C PRO A 59 5.86 11.52 -22.61
N VAL A 60 5.88 10.27 -22.11
CA VAL A 60 6.45 9.94 -20.79
C VAL A 60 7.95 10.25 -20.76
N ILE A 61 8.72 9.80 -21.75
CA ILE A 61 10.16 10.09 -21.82
C ILE A 61 10.43 11.59 -21.90
N LYS A 62 9.63 12.33 -22.66
CA LYS A 62 9.74 13.77 -22.78
C LYS A 62 9.49 14.46 -21.43
N ASP A 63 8.49 14.02 -20.69
CA ASP A 63 8.18 14.59 -19.37
C ASP A 63 9.26 14.26 -18.32
N ILE A 64 9.79 13.02 -18.32
CA ILE A 64 10.93 12.64 -17.47
C ILE A 64 12.14 13.57 -17.75
N LYS A 65 12.47 13.81 -19.03
CA LYS A 65 13.56 14.70 -19.40
C LYS A 65 13.33 16.15 -19.02
N LYS A 66 12.07 16.60 -19.04
CA LYS A 66 11.68 17.96 -18.66
C LYS A 66 11.72 18.17 -17.14
N ASN A 67 11.31 17.19 -16.37
CA ASN A 67 11.11 17.27 -14.92
C ASN A 67 11.84 16.14 -14.15
N PRO A 68 13.16 15.91 -14.34
CA PRO A 68 13.85 14.73 -13.83
C PRO A 68 13.84 14.65 -12.29
N ILE A 69 13.99 15.80 -11.61
CA ILE A 69 14.01 15.86 -10.15
C ILE A 69 12.65 15.47 -9.56
N GLN A 70 11.56 15.96 -10.16
CA GLN A 70 10.22 15.62 -9.70
C GLN A 70 9.95 14.12 -9.87
N TRP A 71 10.31 13.54 -11.00
CA TRP A 71 10.19 12.10 -11.24
C TRP A 71 11.02 11.31 -10.25
N PHE A 72 12.26 11.71 -9.97
CA PHE A 72 13.11 11.06 -8.98
C PHE A 72 12.52 11.14 -7.57
N ILE A 73 12.11 12.31 -7.11
CA ILE A 73 11.53 12.49 -5.77
C ILE A 73 10.25 11.67 -5.63
N TRP A 74 9.30 11.82 -6.53
CA TRP A 74 8.01 11.13 -6.41
C TRP A 74 8.13 9.60 -6.57
N SER A 75 9.01 9.11 -7.43
CA SER A 75 9.25 7.67 -7.52
C SER A 75 9.94 7.13 -6.28
N THR A 76 10.93 7.84 -5.73
CA THR A 76 11.63 7.42 -4.51
C THR A 76 10.70 7.46 -3.29
N VAL A 77 9.93 8.54 -3.11
CA VAL A 77 8.98 8.67 -1.99
C VAL A 77 7.79 7.71 -2.15
N GLY A 78 7.17 7.69 -3.34
CA GLY A 78 5.95 6.91 -3.58
C GLY A 78 6.17 5.41 -3.65
N PHE A 79 7.35 4.96 -4.07
CA PHE A 79 7.66 3.54 -4.21
C PHE A 79 8.78 3.08 -3.30
N GLY A 80 9.89 3.80 -3.20
CA GLY A 80 11.03 3.43 -2.38
C GLY A 80 10.70 3.45 -0.89
N PHE A 81 10.42 4.63 -0.34
CA PHE A 81 10.11 4.79 1.09
C PHE A 81 8.79 4.16 1.51
N PHE A 82 7.88 3.92 0.58
CA PHE A 82 6.63 3.24 0.84
C PHE A 82 6.80 1.72 0.89
N TYR A 83 7.42 1.14 -0.14
CA TYR A 83 7.51 -0.32 -0.25
C TYR A 83 8.65 -0.95 0.56
N ALA A 84 9.75 -0.24 0.80
CA ALA A 84 10.86 -0.80 1.56
C ALA A 84 10.45 -1.15 3.00
N PRO A 85 9.83 -0.26 3.80
CA PRO A 85 9.35 -0.61 5.13
C PRO A 85 8.25 -1.67 5.11
N LEU A 86 7.35 -1.63 4.10
CA LEU A 86 6.29 -2.61 3.95
C LEU A 86 6.83 -4.02 3.69
N SER A 87 7.80 -4.13 2.78
CA SER A 87 8.44 -5.41 2.45
C SER A 87 9.25 -5.94 3.63
N PHE A 88 9.96 -5.06 4.35
CA PHE A 88 10.65 -5.40 5.58
C PHE A 88 9.68 -5.92 6.64
N ALA A 89 8.63 -5.18 6.95
CA ALA A 89 7.63 -5.59 7.93
C ALA A 89 6.96 -6.92 7.54
N SER A 90 6.65 -7.12 6.26
CA SER A 90 6.03 -8.35 5.75
C SER A 90 6.98 -9.56 5.78
N ALA A 91 8.30 -9.33 5.71
CA ALA A 91 9.28 -10.41 5.78
C ALA A 91 9.44 -10.97 7.19
N TYR A 92 9.44 -10.12 8.21
CA TYR A 92 9.69 -10.50 9.60
C TYR A 92 8.42 -10.59 10.44
N GLY A 93 7.39 -9.79 10.12
CA GLY A 93 6.11 -9.81 10.81
C GLY A 93 5.16 -10.89 10.32
N ALA A 94 4.14 -11.20 11.11
CA ALA A 94 3.03 -12.05 10.65
C ALA A 94 2.27 -11.32 9.52
N SER A 95 2.01 -12.01 8.41
CA SER A 95 1.38 -11.41 7.21
C SER A 95 0.03 -10.76 7.50
N TRP A 96 -0.79 -11.39 8.34
CA TRP A 96 -2.10 -10.88 8.75
C TRP A 96 -2.00 -9.60 9.59
N LEU A 97 -0.94 -9.49 10.41
CA LEU A 97 -0.67 -8.32 11.24
C LEU A 97 -0.31 -7.11 10.38
N VAL A 98 0.61 -7.30 9.44
CA VAL A 98 1.02 -6.24 8.50
C VAL A 98 -0.17 -5.80 7.63
N ALA A 99 -0.97 -6.76 7.14
CA ALA A 99 -2.18 -6.46 6.39
C ALA A 99 -3.22 -5.71 7.23
N GLY A 100 -3.36 -6.08 8.51
CA GLY A 100 -4.29 -5.43 9.44
C GLY A 100 -3.88 -3.99 9.76
N THR A 101 -2.62 -3.75 10.11
CA THR A 101 -2.11 -2.41 10.41
C THR A 101 -2.17 -1.48 9.21
N TRP A 102 -2.20 -2.03 8.00
CA TRP A 102 -2.41 -1.26 6.77
C TRP A 102 -3.70 -0.44 6.76
N GLN A 103 -4.73 -0.86 7.50
CA GLN A 103 -5.97 -0.13 7.65
C GLN A 103 -5.80 1.26 8.27
N LEU A 104 -4.69 1.49 9.03
CA LEU A 104 -4.34 2.81 9.54
C LEU A 104 -4.14 3.84 8.42
N THR A 105 -3.66 3.42 7.24
CA THR A 105 -3.45 4.31 6.10
C THR A 105 -4.78 4.89 5.59
N ILE A 106 -5.85 4.10 5.66
CA ILE A 106 -7.20 4.53 5.25
C ILE A 106 -7.71 5.63 6.19
N ILE A 107 -7.52 5.46 7.49
CA ILE A 107 -7.91 6.46 8.50
C ILE A 107 -7.06 7.71 8.36
N ALA A 108 -5.74 7.56 8.24
CA ALA A 108 -4.84 8.68 8.02
C ALA A 108 -5.21 9.46 6.75
N GLY A 109 -5.48 8.78 5.64
CA GLY A 109 -5.94 9.39 4.40
C GLY A 109 -7.27 10.15 4.56
N ALA A 110 -8.24 9.58 5.29
CA ALA A 110 -9.51 10.23 5.56
C ALA A 110 -9.35 11.48 6.45
N LEU A 111 -8.49 11.42 7.47
CA LEU A 111 -8.18 12.57 8.34
C LEU A 111 -7.41 13.67 7.59
N MET A 112 -6.54 13.30 6.67
CA MET A 112 -5.80 14.25 5.85
C MET A 112 -6.63 14.80 4.68
N SER A 113 -7.79 14.23 4.38
CA SER A 113 -8.66 14.68 3.28
C SER A 113 -8.90 16.21 3.25
N PRO A 114 -9.12 16.92 4.37
CA PRO A 114 -9.32 18.37 4.35
C PRO A 114 -8.08 19.20 3.97
N LEU A 115 -6.90 18.59 3.91
CA LEU A 115 -5.68 19.27 3.45
C LEU A 115 -5.64 19.39 1.92
N PHE A 116 -6.47 18.62 1.23
CA PHE A 116 -6.55 18.60 -0.22
C PHE A 116 -7.80 19.30 -0.73
N TYR A 117 -7.71 19.85 -1.94
CA TYR A 117 -8.80 20.49 -2.64
C TYR A 117 -9.16 19.69 -3.88
N THR A 118 -10.45 19.55 -4.15
CA THR A 118 -10.94 19.02 -5.41
C THR A 118 -11.41 20.16 -6.28
N ILE A 119 -11.03 20.18 -7.55
CA ILE A 119 -11.49 21.19 -8.50
C ILE A 119 -12.74 20.63 -9.19
N ILE A 120 -13.90 21.25 -8.91
CA ILE A 120 -15.18 20.94 -9.55
C ILE A 120 -15.66 22.22 -10.24
N ASP A 121 -15.92 22.15 -11.53
CA ASP A 121 -16.37 23.28 -12.37
C ASP A 121 -15.48 24.55 -12.20
N GLY A 122 -14.16 24.35 -12.16
CA GLY A 122 -13.19 25.43 -12.00
C GLY A 122 -13.10 26.04 -10.59
N LYS A 123 -13.89 25.58 -9.62
CA LYS A 123 -13.87 26.05 -8.23
C LYS A 123 -13.10 25.06 -7.35
N LYS A 124 -12.20 25.59 -6.50
CA LYS A 124 -11.48 24.81 -5.48
C LYS A 124 -12.42 24.53 -4.32
N ILE A 125 -12.85 23.29 -4.15
CA ILE A 125 -13.70 22.85 -3.04
C ILE A 125 -12.83 22.06 -2.07
N LYS A 126 -12.82 22.45 -0.80
CA LYS A 126 -12.11 21.73 0.26
C LYS A 126 -12.80 20.40 0.53
N ASN A 127 -12.03 19.33 0.57
CA ASN A 127 -12.57 18.02 0.87
C ASN A 127 -13.03 17.94 2.33
N HIS A 128 -14.12 17.23 2.58
CA HIS A 128 -14.66 17.02 3.92
C HIS A 128 -14.25 15.63 4.45
N ILE A 129 -14.13 15.54 5.77
CA ILE A 129 -13.89 14.25 6.42
C ILE A 129 -15.14 13.37 6.26
N PRO A 130 -15.03 12.19 5.65
CA PRO A 130 -16.17 11.29 5.47
C PRO A 130 -16.47 10.56 6.79
N LYS A 131 -17.27 11.18 7.66
CA LYS A 131 -17.57 10.70 9.03
C LYS A 131 -18.06 9.26 9.09
N LYS A 132 -18.94 8.85 8.16
CA LYS A 132 -19.44 7.45 8.08
C LYS A 132 -18.31 6.46 7.80
N PHE A 133 -17.38 6.85 6.93
CA PHE A 133 -16.24 6.04 6.58
C PHE A 133 -15.25 5.90 7.75
N LEU A 134 -15.00 6.98 8.49
CA LEU A 134 -14.17 6.94 9.70
C LEU A 134 -14.75 6.01 10.76
N LEU A 135 -16.07 6.01 10.94
CA LEU A 135 -16.74 5.13 11.91
C LEU A 135 -16.54 3.66 11.56
N VAL A 136 -16.73 3.29 10.30
CA VAL A 136 -16.49 1.92 9.83
C VAL A 136 -15.02 1.53 10.00
N SER A 137 -14.11 2.44 9.66
CA SER A 137 -12.67 2.21 9.81
C SER A 137 -12.25 2.04 11.27
N LEU A 138 -12.89 2.76 12.19
CA LEU A 138 -12.66 2.62 13.63
C LEU A 138 -13.09 1.23 14.15
N ILE A 139 -14.25 0.74 13.70
CA ILE A 139 -14.70 -0.62 14.04
C ILE A 139 -13.69 -1.67 13.59
N ILE A 140 -13.16 -1.52 12.37
CA ILE A 140 -12.12 -2.42 11.84
C ILE A 140 -10.86 -2.35 12.71
N LEU A 141 -10.42 -1.14 13.10
CA LEU A 141 -9.26 -0.96 13.98
C LEU A 141 -9.44 -1.63 15.34
N ILE A 142 -10.62 -1.51 15.94
CA ILE A 142 -10.92 -2.17 17.21
C ILE A 142 -10.80 -3.69 17.04
N GLY A 143 -11.33 -4.25 15.96
CA GLY A 143 -11.18 -5.68 15.66
C GLY A 143 -9.72 -6.11 15.55
N ILE A 144 -8.90 -5.33 14.83
CA ILE A 144 -7.46 -5.58 14.69
C ILE A 144 -6.76 -5.47 16.04
N PHE A 145 -7.07 -4.46 16.85
CA PHE A 145 -6.50 -4.28 18.19
C PHE A 145 -6.81 -5.46 19.11
N LEU A 146 -8.05 -5.98 19.08
CA LEU A 146 -8.41 -7.16 19.83
C LEU A 146 -7.60 -8.40 19.42
N MET A 147 -7.45 -8.63 18.11
CA MET A 147 -6.61 -9.72 17.60
C MET A 147 -5.16 -9.58 18.03
N LEU A 148 -4.61 -8.35 17.98
CA LEU A 148 -3.24 -8.04 18.42
C LEU A 148 -3.05 -8.27 19.92
N SER A 149 -4.03 -7.91 20.73
CA SER A 149 -3.95 -8.08 22.19
C SER A 149 -3.92 -9.54 22.60
N GLU A 150 -4.61 -10.42 21.88
CA GLU A 150 -4.54 -11.86 22.10
C GLU A 150 -3.17 -12.45 21.76
N GLU A 151 -2.59 -12.02 20.63
CA GLU A 151 -1.27 -12.49 20.21
C GLU A 151 -0.18 -12.01 21.17
N ALA A 152 -0.24 -10.76 21.61
CA ALA A 152 0.69 -10.23 22.63
C ALA A 152 0.60 -10.99 23.96
N ARG A 153 -0.60 -11.40 24.38
CA ARG A 153 -0.78 -12.23 25.57
C ARG A 153 -0.14 -13.61 25.42
N LYS A 154 -0.26 -14.24 24.27
CA LYS A 154 0.36 -15.57 24.01
C LYS A 154 1.89 -15.50 24.09
N ILE A 155 2.50 -14.46 23.52
CA ILE A 155 3.95 -14.23 23.56
C ILE A 155 4.40 -14.04 25.02
N SER A 156 3.72 -13.17 25.76
CA SER A 156 4.02 -12.92 27.18
C SER A 156 3.88 -14.17 28.07
N LEU A 157 2.96 -15.08 27.77
CA LEU A 157 2.82 -16.35 28.49
C LEU A 157 3.95 -17.33 28.15
N ILE A 158 4.42 -17.36 26.92
CA ILE A 158 5.54 -18.22 26.52
C ILE A 158 6.84 -17.75 27.18
N ASP A 159 7.11 -16.43 27.20
CA ASP A 159 8.29 -15.86 27.86
C ASP A 159 8.26 -15.99 29.38
N SER A 160 7.09 -16.20 29.99
CA SER A 160 6.97 -16.41 31.44
C SER A 160 7.11 -17.89 31.87
N ILE A 161 7.19 -18.82 30.90
CA ILE A 161 7.31 -20.28 31.14
C ILE A 161 8.72 -20.79 30.82
N LEU A 162 9.54 -19.99 30.14
CA LEU A 162 10.96 -20.24 29.86
C LEU A 162 11.86 -19.53 30.88
#